data_2513adf9ba5cce77ba67b287275ec963
#
_entry.id   2513adf9ba5cce77ba67b287275ec963
#
_cell.length_a   1.000
_cell.length_b   1.000
_cell.length_c   1.000
_cell.angle_alpha   90.00
_cell.angle_beta   90.00
_cell.angle_gamma   90.00
#
_symmetry.space_group_name_H-M   'P 1'
#
loop_
_entity.id
_entity.type
_entity.pdbx_description
1 polymer ?
#
loop_
_entity_poly.entity_id
_entity_poly.type
_entity_poly.pdbx_seq_one_letter_code
_entity_poly.pdbx_strand_id
1 'polypeptide(L)'
;MEFCDENEIEYEQCGKVIVATHESELGRLEDLHQRGIANGVQGLEMIGPERLREIEPHVTGIQALWAPSTGIVDYRKVSAAYAVHFQEDGGDIFTGTEVHGIKRSADGLNLETNQGDLKAKRLINCAGLYADRVAEMMGEDIDVRIIPFRGEYFTLRPESHHLVN
;
A
#
# COMPACT_ATOMS: atom_id res chain seq x y z
N MET A 1 2.64 13.32 1.84
CA MET A 1 3.78 14.25 1.77
C MET A 1 3.92 15.00 3.08
N GLU A 2 2.89 15.68 3.59
CA GLU A 2 2.92 16.39 4.88
C GLU A 2 3.57 15.58 6.02
N PHE A 3 3.11 14.35 6.27
CA PHE A 3 3.73 13.47 7.27
C PHE A 3 5.22 13.20 7.01
N CYS A 4 5.63 13.04 5.75
CA CYS A 4 7.04 12.81 5.42
C CYS A 4 7.88 14.06 5.66
N ASP A 5 7.35 15.23 5.33
CA ASP A 5 8.00 16.51 5.57
C ASP A 5 8.18 16.77 7.07
N GLU A 6 7.15 16.51 7.88
CA GLU A 6 7.19 16.64 9.35
C GLU A 6 8.17 15.68 10.04
N ASN A 7 8.42 14.53 9.40
CA ASN A 7 9.30 13.49 9.97
C ASN A 7 10.65 13.36 9.26
N GLU A 8 11.01 14.32 8.39
CA GLU A 8 12.27 14.35 7.64
C GLU A 8 12.49 13.07 6.80
N ILE A 9 11.38 12.49 6.28
CA ILE A 9 11.42 11.30 5.43
C ILE A 9 11.50 11.73 3.97
N GLU A 10 12.58 11.36 3.32
CA GLU A 10 12.76 11.61 1.89
C GLU A 10 11.73 10.86 1.07
N TYR A 11 11.13 11.55 0.11
CA TYR A 11 10.25 10.99 -0.91
C TYR A 11 10.49 11.71 -2.24
N GLU A 12 10.08 11.10 -3.32
CA GLU A 12 10.15 11.69 -4.65
C GLU A 12 8.78 11.62 -5.31
N GLN A 13 8.26 12.76 -5.78
CA GLN A 13 7.04 12.82 -6.56
C GLN A 13 7.40 12.72 -8.05
N CYS A 14 7.80 11.52 -8.47
CA CYS A 14 8.24 11.23 -9.84
C CYS A 14 7.10 11.06 -10.85
N GLY A 15 5.86 10.96 -10.38
CA GLY A 15 4.73 10.60 -11.23
C GLY A 15 4.67 9.10 -11.53
N LYS A 16 3.68 8.71 -12.35
CA LYS A 16 3.49 7.32 -12.79
C LYS A 16 2.78 7.28 -14.13
N VAL A 17 3.27 6.46 -15.06
CA VAL A 17 2.56 6.10 -16.28
C VAL A 17 2.03 4.67 -16.20
N ILE A 18 0.78 4.45 -16.62
CA ILE A 18 0.18 3.14 -16.79
C ILE A 18 -0.13 2.99 -18.26
N VAL A 19 0.52 2.03 -18.91
CA VAL A 19 0.59 1.96 -20.37
C VAL A 19 -0.26 0.80 -20.89
N ALA A 20 -1.11 1.07 -21.86
CA ALA A 20 -1.75 0.07 -22.70
C ALA A 20 -0.88 -0.19 -23.93
N THR A 21 -0.49 -1.44 -24.12
CA THR A 21 0.32 -1.90 -25.26
C THR A 21 -0.52 -2.54 -26.35
N HIS A 22 -1.75 -2.97 -25.99
CA HIS A 22 -2.71 -3.62 -26.88
C HIS A 22 -4.10 -3.00 -26.76
N GLU A 23 -4.88 -3.04 -27.83
CA GLU A 23 -6.26 -2.52 -27.86
C GLU A 23 -7.16 -3.15 -26.79
N SER A 24 -6.95 -4.42 -26.46
CA SER A 24 -7.70 -5.13 -25.41
C SER A 24 -7.52 -4.55 -24.00
N GLU A 25 -6.53 -3.71 -23.79
CA GLU A 25 -6.21 -3.07 -22.50
C GLU A 25 -6.86 -1.68 -22.36
N LEU A 26 -7.30 -1.06 -23.48
CA LEU A 26 -7.84 0.30 -23.48
C LEU A 26 -9.06 0.45 -22.57
N GLY A 27 -9.99 -0.53 -22.58
CA GLY A 27 -11.16 -0.49 -21.71
C GLY A 27 -10.79 -0.47 -20.23
N ARG A 28 -9.79 -1.27 -19.82
CA ARG A 28 -9.31 -1.29 -18.44
C ARG A 28 -8.58 0.00 -18.05
N LEU A 29 -7.85 0.60 -19.01
CA LEU A 29 -7.18 1.87 -18.80
C LEU A 29 -8.18 3.00 -18.59
N GLU A 30 -9.25 3.05 -19.38
CA GLU A 30 -10.36 3.99 -19.22
C GLU A 30 -11.08 3.81 -17.88
N ASP A 31 -11.43 2.56 -17.50
CA ASP A 31 -12.03 2.28 -16.20
C ASP A 31 -11.15 2.75 -15.04
N LEU A 32 -9.84 2.60 -15.16
CA LEU A 32 -8.88 3.06 -14.15
C LEU A 32 -8.86 4.60 -14.09
N HIS A 33 -8.91 5.28 -15.22
CA HIS A 33 -8.99 6.74 -15.30
C HIS A 33 -10.25 7.25 -14.60
N GLN A 34 -11.42 6.70 -14.93
CA GLN A 34 -12.69 7.09 -14.32
C GLN A 34 -12.70 6.85 -12.80
N ARG A 35 -12.15 5.72 -12.35
CA ARG A 35 -12.00 5.44 -10.91
C ARG A 35 -11.05 6.42 -10.23
N GLY A 36 -9.97 6.80 -10.89
CA GLY A 36 -9.03 7.79 -10.37
C GLY A 36 -9.68 9.17 -10.19
N ILE A 37 -10.46 9.61 -11.18
CA ILE A 37 -11.25 10.86 -11.09
C ILE A 37 -12.25 10.77 -9.94
N ALA A 38 -13.02 9.67 -9.84
CA ALA A 38 -14.00 9.46 -8.79
C ALA A 38 -13.36 9.46 -7.38
N ASN A 39 -12.13 9.01 -7.26
CA ASN A 39 -11.34 9.02 -6.02
C ASN A 39 -10.62 10.36 -5.76
N GLY A 40 -10.80 11.36 -6.62
CA GLY A 40 -10.21 12.69 -6.44
C GLY A 40 -8.72 12.79 -6.72
N VAL A 41 -8.13 11.83 -7.47
CA VAL A 41 -6.72 11.90 -7.85
C VAL A 41 -6.49 13.09 -8.78
N GLN A 42 -5.59 13.98 -8.37
CA GLN A 42 -5.35 15.23 -9.09
C GLN A 42 -4.43 15.05 -10.31
N GLY A 43 -4.72 15.77 -11.39
CA GLY A 43 -3.85 15.86 -12.55
C GLY A 43 -3.79 14.60 -13.40
N LEU A 44 -4.73 13.65 -13.25
CA LEU A 44 -4.82 12.48 -14.11
C LEU A 44 -5.07 12.89 -15.56
N GLU A 45 -4.31 12.31 -16.49
CA GLU A 45 -4.40 12.61 -17.91
C GLU A 45 -4.27 11.33 -18.74
N MET A 46 -5.22 11.12 -19.66
CA MET A 46 -5.07 10.12 -20.71
C MET A 46 -4.18 10.67 -21.81
N ILE A 47 -3.02 10.05 -22.05
CA ILE A 47 -1.99 10.53 -22.97
C ILE A 47 -1.76 9.55 -24.13
N GLY A 48 -1.43 10.11 -25.29
CA GLY A 48 -1.05 9.35 -26.47
C GLY A 48 0.44 8.97 -26.49
N PRO A 49 0.87 8.22 -27.54
CA PRO A 49 2.24 7.70 -27.65
C PRO A 49 3.32 8.79 -27.70
N GLU A 50 2.99 9.97 -28.26
CA GLU A 50 3.95 11.09 -28.37
C GLU A 50 4.27 11.64 -26.98
N ARG A 51 3.22 11.97 -26.22
CA ARG A 51 3.38 12.47 -24.85
C ARG A 51 4.00 11.43 -23.92
N LEU A 52 3.67 10.14 -24.11
CA LEU A 52 4.30 9.04 -23.37
C LEU A 52 5.82 9.03 -23.56
N ARG A 53 6.31 9.21 -24.81
CA ARG A 53 7.76 9.24 -25.10
C ARG A 53 8.46 10.48 -24.53
N GLU A 54 7.76 11.58 -24.34
CA GLU A 54 8.34 12.76 -23.69
C GLU A 54 8.60 12.49 -22.19
N ILE A 55 7.70 11.73 -21.54
CA ILE A 55 7.81 11.37 -20.12
C ILE A 55 8.78 10.21 -19.93
N GLU A 56 8.60 9.14 -20.72
CA GLU A 56 9.37 7.89 -20.67
C GLU A 56 9.89 7.55 -22.07
N PRO A 57 11.08 8.01 -22.47
CA PRO A 57 11.60 7.88 -23.84
C PRO A 57 11.72 6.45 -24.35
N HIS A 58 11.94 5.50 -23.47
CA HIS A 58 12.14 4.09 -23.79
C HIS A 58 10.88 3.22 -23.69
N VAL A 59 9.75 3.80 -23.31
CA VAL A 59 8.48 3.10 -23.19
C VAL A 59 7.67 3.22 -24.49
N THR A 60 7.05 2.12 -24.89
CA THR A 60 6.19 2.05 -26.08
C THR A 60 4.80 1.58 -25.69
N GLY A 61 3.77 2.27 -26.17
CA GLY A 61 2.38 1.94 -25.95
C GLY A 61 1.47 2.66 -26.93
N ILE A 62 0.21 2.25 -26.99
CA ILE A 62 -0.82 2.88 -27.86
C ILE A 62 -1.56 4.00 -27.12
N GLN A 63 -1.64 3.92 -25.79
CA GLN A 63 -2.20 4.92 -24.89
C GLN A 63 -1.64 4.72 -23.49
N ALA A 64 -1.62 5.76 -22.68
CA ALA A 64 -1.24 5.66 -21.28
C ALA A 64 -2.07 6.59 -20.38
N LEU A 65 -2.13 6.28 -19.10
CA LEU A 65 -2.64 7.13 -18.03
C LEU A 65 -1.45 7.72 -17.28
N TRP A 66 -1.33 9.03 -17.30
CA TRP A 66 -0.35 9.79 -16.52
C TRP A 66 -0.92 10.26 -15.19
N ALA A 67 -0.24 9.96 -14.09
CA ALA A 67 -0.60 10.37 -12.75
C ALA A 67 0.55 11.13 -12.08
N PRO A 68 0.64 12.47 -12.27
CA PRO A 68 1.77 13.29 -11.81
C PRO A 68 1.89 13.38 -10.28
N SER A 69 0.81 13.15 -9.56
CA SER A 69 0.78 13.22 -8.10
C SER A 69 1.29 11.96 -7.40
N THR A 70 1.65 10.92 -8.16
CA THR A 70 2.22 9.69 -7.61
C THR A 70 3.69 9.90 -7.24
N GLY A 71 4.13 9.27 -6.16
CA GLY A 71 5.53 9.33 -5.73
C GLY A 71 6.01 8.02 -5.13
N ILE A 72 7.27 7.97 -4.77
CA ILE A 72 7.93 6.87 -4.09
C ILE A 72 8.46 7.33 -2.74
N VAL A 73 8.45 6.42 -1.78
CA VAL A 73 8.95 6.63 -0.41
C VAL A 73 9.44 5.31 0.18
N ASP A 74 10.41 5.37 1.08
CA ASP A 74 10.78 4.20 1.89
C ASP A 74 9.74 3.99 3.00
N TYR A 75 8.81 3.05 2.79
CA TYR A 75 7.77 2.72 3.76
C TYR A 75 8.30 2.16 5.08
N ARG A 76 9.55 1.71 5.15
CA ARG A 76 10.17 1.30 6.43
C ARG A 76 10.45 2.53 7.28
N LYS A 77 10.92 3.63 6.69
CA LYS A 77 11.09 4.91 7.38
C LYS A 77 9.74 5.45 7.86
N VAL A 78 8.70 5.40 7.01
CA VAL A 78 7.35 5.81 7.38
C VAL A 78 6.81 4.99 8.56
N SER A 79 6.95 3.66 8.50
CA SER A 79 6.49 2.78 9.59
C SER A 79 7.28 3.02 10.88
N ALA A 80 8.58 3.29 10.79
CA ALA A 80 9.40 3.62 11.95
C ALA A 80 8.97 4.94 12.60
N ALA A 81 8.65 5.96 11.81
CA ALA A 81 8.14 7.23 12.32
C ALA A 81 6.79 7.05 13.03
N TYR A 82 5.85 6.29 12.44
CA TYR A 82 4.59 5.96 13.12
C TYR A 82 4.82 5.22 14.44
N ALA A 83 5.80 4.31 14.50
CA ALA A 83 6.13 3.61 15.74
C ALA A 83 6.65 4.56 16.82
N VAL A 84 7.48 5.53 16.46
CA VAL A 84 8.00 6.56 17.39
C VAL A 84 6.85 7.39 17.93
N HIS A 85 6.01 7.98 17.05
CA HIS A 85 4.85 8.78 17.48
C HIS A 85 3.89 8.00 18.39
N PHE A 86 3.62 6.74 18.04
CA PHE A 86 2.77 5.88 18.86
C PHE A 86 3.32 5.67 20.27
N GLN A 87 4.65 5.50 20.40
CA GLN A 87 5.30 5.35 21.70
C GLN A 87 5.37 6.67 22.48
N GLU A 88 5.57 7.79 21.81
CA GLU A 88 5.53 9.12 22.42
C GLU A 88 4.14 9.45 22.99
N ASP A 89 3.08 8.97 22.32
CA ASP A 89 1.69 9.05 22.81
C ASP A 89 1.36 8.03 23.93
N GLY A 90 2.36 7.28 24.40
CA GLY A 90 2.23 6.31 25.51
C GLY A 90 1.76 4.92 25.05
N GLY A 91 1.87 4.60 23.79
CA GLY A 91 1.57 3.27 23.27
C GLY A 91 2.73 2.27 23.44
N ASP A 92 2.40 1.00 23.63
CA ASP A 92 3.36 -0.11 23.71
C ASP A 92 3.39 -0.90 22.40
N ILE A 93 4.58 -1.23 21.90
CA ILE A 93 4.77 -2.05 20.71
C ILE A 93 5.43 -3.37 21.09
N PHE A 94 4.74 -4.47 20.83
CA PHE A 94 5.22 -5.83 21.11
C PHE A 94 5.60 -6.52 19.80
N THR A 95 6.86 -6.43 19.40
CA THR A 95 7.40 -7.14 18.24
C THR A 95 7.67 -8.61 18.56
N GLY A 96 7.59 -9.50 17.56
CA GLY A 96 7.75 -10.94 17.76
C GLY A 96 6.62 -11.57 18.58
N THR A 97 5.50 -10.86 18.76
CA THR A 97 4.33 -11.31 19.49
C THR A 97 3.25 -11.74 18.51
N GLU A 98 2.99 -13.03 18.45
CA GLU A 98 1.99 -13.62 17.58
C GLU A 98 0.71 -13.93 18.36
N VAL A 99 -0.44 -13.47 17.84
CA VAL A 99 -1.75 -13.76 18.41
C VAL A 99 -2.24 -15.10 17.86
N HIS A 100 -2.52 -16.06 18.73
CA HIS A 100 -3.00 -17.40 18.38
C HIS A 100 -4.49 -17.60 18.65
N GLY A 101 -5.07 -16.77 19.51
CA GLY A 101 -6.48 -16.86 19.85
C GLY A 101 -7.00 -15.56 20.46
N ILE A 102 -8.30 -15.34 20.31
CA ILE A 102 -8.98 -14.17 20.86
C ILE A 102 -10.26 -14.65 21.53
N LYS A 103 -10.42 -14.32 22.81
CA LYS A 103 -11.60 -14.70 23.60
C LYS A 103 -12.31 -13.46 24.12
N ARG A 104 -13.63 -13.40 23.94
CA ARG A 104 -14.47 -12.38 24.55
C ARG A 104 -14.64 -12.65 26.05
N SER A 105 -14.54 -11.62 26.86
CA SER A 105 -14.80 -11.65 28.30
C SER A 105 -15.79 -10.57 28.69
N ALA A 106 -16.26 -10.56 29.94
CA ALA A 106 -17.18 -9.55 30.43
C ALA A 106 -16.60 -8.12 30.33
N ASP A 107 -15.28 -7.98 30.48
CA ASP A 107 -14.55 -6.71 30.56
C ASP A 107 -13.80 -6.34 29.26
N GLY A 108 -13.98 -7.11 28.19
CA GLY A 108 -13.27 -6.86 26.93
C GLY A 108 -12.83 -8.14 26.23
N LEU A 109 -11.57 -8.16 25.81
CA LEU A 109 -10.97 -9.23 25.03
C LEU A 109 -9.72 -9.76 25.75
N ASN A 110 -9.49 -11.07 25.67
CA ASN A 110 -8.25 -11.73 26.03
C ASN A 110 -7.59 -12.25 24.75
N LEU A 111 -6.39 -11.74 24.44
CA LEU A 111 -5.59 -12.17 23.32
C LEU A 111 -4.54 -13.16 23.80
N GLU A 112 -4.60 -14.39 23.32
CA GLU A 112 -3.63 -15.43 23.61
C GLU A 112 -2.44 -15.27 22.66
N THR A 113 -1.23 -15.09 23.22
CA THR A 113 -0.03 -14.88 22.41
C THR A 113 1.10 -15.84 22.80
N ASN A 114 2.11 -15.95 21.92
CA ASN A 114 3.34 -16.71 22.22
C ASN A 114 4.19 -16.12 23.36
N GLN A 115 3.87 -14.91 23.82
CA GLN A 115 4.60 -14.23 24.91
C GLN A 115 3.73 -14.01 26.16
N GLY A 116 2.56 -14.66 26.24
CA GLY A 116 1.59 -14.51 27.32
C GLY A 116 0.32 -13.80 26.85
N ASP A 117 -0.66 -13.77 27.73
CA ASP A 117 -1.98 -13.21 27.41
C ASP A 117 -2.01 -11.69 27.59
N LEU A 118 -2.66 -11.01 26.66
CA LEU A 118 -2.91 -9.58 26.71
C LEU A 118 -4.41 -9.30 26.85
N LYS A 119 -4.77 -8.33 27.70
CA LYS A 119 -6.16 -7.89 27.86
C LYS A 119 -6.37 -6.55 27.15
N ALA A 120 -7.44 -6.45 26.37
CA ALA A 120 -7.81 -5.24 25.66
C ALA A 120 -9.31 -4.97 25.76
N LYS A 121 -9.69 -3.71 25.82
CA LYS A 121 -11.11 -3.32 25.75
C LYS A 121 -11.66 -3.39 24.33
N ARG A 122 -10.80 -3.11 23.36
CA ARG A 122 -11.11 -3.08 21.91
C ARG A 122 -9.94 -3.62 21.13
N LEU A 123 -10.20 -4.18 19.95
CA LEU A 123 -9.22 -4.63 18.99
C LEU A 123 -9.48 -3.96 17.65
N ILE A 124 -8.44 -3.44 17.03
CA ILE A 124 -8.45 -2.98 15.65
C ILE A 124 -7.59 -3.96 14.86
N ASN A 125 -8.22 -4.65 13.91
CA ASN A 125 -7.54 -5.65 13.10
C ASN A 125 -6.88 -4.99 11.88
N CYS A 126 -5.56 -4.84 11.93
CA CYS A 126 -4.72 -4.36 10.84
C CYS A 126 -3.69 -5.41 10.41
N ALA A 127 -4.03 -6.70 10.48
CA ALA A 127 -3.11 -7.82 10.26
C ALA A 127 -2.75 -8.08 8.78
N GLY A 128 -3.09 -7.18 7.85
CA GLY A 128 -2.72 -7.28 6.44
C GLY A 128 -3.19 -8.60 5.82
N LEU A 129 -2.26 -9.43 5.32
CA LEU A 129 -2.56 -10.72 4.71
C LEU A 129 -3.20 -11.77 5.65
N TYR A 130 -3.22 -11.49 6.96
CA TYR A 130 -3.81 -12.36 7.98
C TYR A 130 -5.09 -11.78 8.60
N ALA A 131 -5.63 -10.69 8.04
CA ALA A 131 -6.77 -10.01 8.62
C ALA A 131 -8.04 -10.88 8.65
N ASP A 132 -8.25 -11.72 7.64
CA ASP A 132 -9.33 -12.72 7.61
C ASP A 132 -9.20 -13.73 8.76
N ARG A 133 -7.99 -14.26 9.01
CA ARG A 133 -7.72 -15.21 10.11
C ARG A 133 -7.95 -14.58 11.47
N VAL A 134 -7.56 -13.33 11.67
CA VAL A 134 -7.81 -12.61 12.92
C VAL A 134 -9.31 -12.39 13.13
N ALA A 135 -10.07 -12.10 12.07
CA ALA A 135 -11.53 -12.01 12.16
C ALA A 135 -12.17 -13.35 12.53
N GLU A 136 -11.71 -14.46 11.94
CA GLU A 136 -12.14 -15.82 12.28
C GLU A 136 -11.85 -16.13 13.77
N MET A 137 -10.68 -15.72 14.32
CA MET A 137 -10.35 -15.88 15.73
C MET A 137 -11.33 -15.13 16.67
N MET A 138 -11.95 -14.05 16.18
CA MET A 138 -13.00 -13.32 16.91
C MET A 138 -14.36 -14.02 16.86
N GLY A 139 -14.50 -15.10 16.08
CA GLY A 139 -15.75 -15.79 15.83
C GLY A 139 -16.65 -15.09 14.81
N GLU A 140 -16.09 -14.21 14.02
CA GLU A 140 -16.83 -13.54 12.93
C GLU A 140 -16.90 -14.49 11.72
N ASP A 141 -18.12 -14.71 11.22
CA ASP A 141 -18.35 -15.42 9.95
C ASP A 141 -18.19 -14.42 8.80
N ILE A 142 -17.06 -14.52 8.10
CA ILE A 142 -16.73 -13.60 7.01
C ILE A 142 -16.76 -14.34 5.67
N ASP A 143 -17.53 -13.80 4.71
CA ASP A 143 -17.62 -14.34 3.33
C ASP A 143 -16.39 -13.94 2.47
N VAL A 144 -15.38 -13.33 3.06
CA VAL A 144 -14.19 -12.83 2.36
C VAL A 144 -12.95 -13.58 2.81
N ARG A 145 -12.16 -14.05 1.85
CA ARG A 145 -10.85 -14.66 2.08
C ARG A 145 -9.77 -13.84 1.39
N ILE A 146 -8.67 -13.58 2.11
CA ILE A 146 -7.49 -12.95 1.53
C ILE A 146 -6.64 -14.01 0.85
N ILE A 147 -6.45 -13.85 -0.46
CA ILE A 147 -5.57 -14.70 -1.26
C ILE A 147 -4.29 -13.92 -1.54
N PRO A 148 -3.16 -14.31 -0.94
CA PRO A 148 -1.90 -13.59 -1.15
C PRO A 148 -1.34 -13.89 -2.55
N PHE A 149 -0.96 -12.83 -3.25
CA PHE A 149 -0.19 -12.91 -4.50
C PHE A 149 1.20 -12.34 -4.26
N ARG A 150 2.22 -13.04 -4.72
CA ARG A 150 3.59 -12.56 -4.69
C ARG A 150 3.83 -11.64 -5.88
N GLY A 151 4.17 -10.38 -5.61
CA GLY A 151 4.75 -9.48 -6.60
C GLY A 151 6.26 -9.72 -6.72
N GLU A 152 6.77 -9.81 -7.94
CA GLU A 152 8.20 -9.90 -8.19
C GLU A 152 8.69 -8.58 -8.78
N TYR A 153 9.81 -8.09 -8.24
CA TYR A 153 10.45 -6.87 -8.69
C TYR A 153 11.81 -7.21 -9.29
N PHE A 154 12.09 -6.58 -10.41
CA PHE A 154 13.41 -6.62 -11.02
C PHE A 154 14.11 -5.29 -10.79
N THR A 155 15.38 -5.36 -10.42
CA THR A 155 16.22 -4.17 -10.36
C THR A 155 17.04 -4.10 -11.63
N LEU A 156 17.00 -2.98 -12.31
CA LEU A 156 17.84 -2.73 -13.46
C LEU A 156 19.32 -2.70 -13.02
N ARG A 157 20.20 -3.17 -13.91
CA ARG A 157 21.63 -3.01 -13.69
C ARG A 157 22.00 -1.53 -13.76
N PRO A 158 23.05 -1.09 -13.06
CA PRO A 158 23.43 0.33 -13.03
C PRO A 158 23.57 0.97 -14.41
N GLU A 159 24.16 0.23 -15.37
CA GLU A 159 24.32 0.67 -16.75
C GLU A 159 22.99 0.85 -17.52
N SER A 160 21.91 0.30 -16.99
CA SER A 160 20.57 0.34 -17.60
C SER A 160 19.58 1.27 -16.86
N HIS A 161 20.00 1.96 -15.80
CA HIS A 161 19.14 2.85 -15.04
C HIS A 161 18.54 3.98 -15.89
N HIS A 162 19.25 4.40 -16.96
CA HIS A 162 18.78 5.41 -17.90
C HIS A 162 17.54 5.00 -18.73
N LEU A 163 17.13 3.74 -18.68
CA LEU A 163 15.97 3.22 -19.43
C LEU A 163 14.62 3.55 -18.78
N VAL A 164 14.62 3.98 -17.54
CA VAL A 164 13.42 4.37 -16.78
C VAL A 164 13.74 5.64 -16.01
N ASN A 165 12.85 6.61 -16.08
CA ASN A 165 12.94 7.85 -15.30
C ASN A 165 12.44 7.68 -13.89
#